data_10399636da33bfbd0fd21ba4e57d21a0
#
_entry.id   10399636da33bfbd0fd21ba4e57d21a0
#
_cell.length_a   1.000
_cell.length_b   1.000
_cell.length_c   1.000
_cell.angle_alpha   90.00
_cell.angle_beta   90.00
_cell.angle_gamma   90.00
#
_symmetry.space_group_name_H-M   'P 1'
#
loop_
_entity.id
_entity.type
_entity.pdbx_description
1 polymer ?
#
loop_
_entity_poly.entity_id
_entity_poly.type
_entity_poly.pdbx_seq_one_letter_code
_entity_poly.pdbx_strand_id
1 'polypeptide(L)'
;YPFGHGLTYTKFLYSNLSVYMSDPAHIEVAFDVKNTGKQTSDEVIQIYASAPKSRVPKPRCQLLAFERLHDIAPDEVRHVIKRISTNELRFYDCISESFLVEEGNYMIFVGSSSKETPLYDTIFLAGEKTKTRVLTKRIRADHFDEYENIELTQGIMTFTAATAKDKEKPALLQWRDCQVMEAREVHFLAKSAKGGSIELCVNGKRAAFWSGDTRLYEPTSMFELDNNAKKEREEQQKICEPIYSDITVPFEQIGSIKQESQTVSIQMTGDISLCCFWLR
;
A
#
# COMPACT_ATOMS: atom_id res chain seq x y z
N TYR A 1 5.75 19.09 16.13
CA TYR A 1 7.14 18.67 16.31
C TYR A 1 7.36 17.37 15.58
N PRO A 2 8.55 17.15 14.95
CA PRO A 2 8.89 15.85 14.36
C PRO A 2 9.09 14.80 15.45
N PHE A 3 8.95 13.53 15.05
CA PHE A 3 9.21 12.42 15.97
C PHE A 3 10.66 12.46 16.47
N GLY A 4 10.86 12.24 17.77
CA GLY A 4 12.16 12.30 18.44
C GLY A 4 12.69 13.71 18.71
N HIS A 5 11.91 14.78 18.41
CA HIS A 5 12.35 16.14 18.71
C HIS A 5 12.53 16.33 20.21
N GLY A 6 13.68 16.89 20.59
CA GLY A 6 14.04 17.25 21.96
C GLY A 6 14.77 18.57 22.01
N LEU A 7 14.90 19.12 23.22
CA LEU A 7 15.72 20.28 23.49
C LEU A 7 16.93 19.86 24.32
N THR A 8 18.07 20.45 24.03
CA THR A 8 19.31 20.22 24.77
C THR A 8 19.97 21.55 25.10
N TYR A 9 20.76 21.59 26.18
CA TYR A 9 21.55 22.76 26.61
C TYR A 9 22.95 22.77 25.96
N THR A 10 23.25 21.83 25.07
CA THR A 10 24.53 21.73 24.38
C THR A 10 24.30 21.51 22.88
N LYS A 11 25.35 21.23 22.11
CA LYS A 11 25.28 20.93 20.68
C LYS A 11 26.07 19.67 20.38
N PHE A 12 25.49 18.82 19.58
CA PHE A 12 26.14 17.60 19.12
C PHE A 12 26.45 17.66 17.64
N LEU A 13 27.61 17.20 17.26
CA LEU A 13 28.06 17.04 15.88
C LEU A 13 28.12 15.56 15.55
N TYR A 14 27.43 15.17 14.51
CA TYR A 14 27.44 13.82 13.95
C TYR A 14 28.45 13.78 12.79
N SER A 15 29.30 12.74 12.70
CA SER A 15 30.33 12.59 11.68
C SER A 15 30.70 11.14 11.42
N ASN A 16 31.54 10.90 10.39
CA ASN A 16 32.16 9.62 10.09
C ASN A 16 31.18 8.45 9.90
N LEU A 17 30.07 8.71 9.21
CA LEU A 17 29.08 7.66 8.91
C LEU A 17 29.67 6.57 8.00
N SER A 18 29.46 5.32 8.38
CA SER A 18 29.74 4.13 7.59
C SER A 18 28.53 3.19 7.67
N VAL A 19 28.01 2.75 6.52
CA VAL A 19 26.88 1.83 6.41
C VAL A 19 27.26 0.66 5.51
N TYR A 20 27.20 -0.55 6.03
CA TYR A 20 27.53 -1.75 5.25
C TYR A 20 26.77 -2.98 5.74
N MET A 21 26.71 -4.02 4.90
CA MET A 21 26.19 -5.32 5.30
C MET A 21 27.25 -6.06 6.11
N SER A 22 27.02 -6.30 7.40
CA SER A 22 27.91 -7.12 8.22
C SER A 22 27.73 -8.62 7.95
N ASP A 23 26.54 -9.00 7.51
CA ASP A 23 26.16 -10.31 6.98
C ASP A 23 24.85 -10.18 6.17
N PRO A 24 24.35 -11.24 5.47
CA PRO A 24 23.15 -11.14 4.64
C PRO A 24 21.88 -10.68 5.36
N ALA A 25 21.84 -10.79 6.69
CA ALA A 25 20.65 -10.47 7.49
C ALA A 25 20.80 -9.19 8.33
N HIS A 26 21.98 -8.53 8.32
CA HIS A 26 22.23 -7.39 9.18
C HIS A 26 22.98 -6.26 8.48
N ILE A 27 22.47 -5.06 8.71
CA ILE A 27 23.14 -3.79 8.39
C ILE A 27 23.91 -3.35 9.62
N GLU A 28 25.16 -2.94 9.43
CA GLU A 28 25.93 -2.25 10.46
C GLU A 28 26.05 -0.78 10.10
N VAL A 29 25.71 0.08 11.09
CA VAL A 29 25.75 1.53 10.99
C VAL A 29 26.70 2.04 12.06
N ALA A 30 27.83 2.62 11.64
CA ALA A 30 28.82 3.19 12.53
C ALA A 30 28.98 4.68 12.28
N PHE A 31 29.10 5.49 13.33
CA PHE A 31 29.27 6.94 13.26
C PHE A 31 29.81 7.51 14.58
N ASP A 32 30.24 8.75 14.56
CA ASP A 32 30.69 9.47 15.73
C ASP A 32 29.71 10.58 16.14
N VAL A 33 29.54 10.75 17.45
CA VAL A 33 28.81 11.87 18.06
C VAL A 33 29.74 12.64 18.99
N LYS A 34 29.98 13.90 18.67
CA LYS A 34 30.81 14.81 19.48
C LYS A 34 29.94 15.86 20.18
N ASN A 35 30.14 16.06 21.48
CA ASN A 35 29.58 17.21 22.17
C ASN A 35 30.47 18.45 21.86
N THR A 36 29.94 19.40 21.11
CA THR A 36 30.63 20.65 20.72
C THR A 36 30.27 21.84 21.59
N GLY A 37 29.38 21.63 22.58
CA GLY A 37 29.00 22.66 23.52
C GLY A 37 29.88 22.64 24.79
N LYS A 38 29.41 23.36 25.81
CA LYS A 38 30.17 23.59 27.06
C LYS A 38 29.62 22.80 28.27
N GLN A 39 28.52 22.05 28.07
CA GLN A 39 27.84 21.34 29.13
C GLN A 39 27.82 19.85 28.86
N THR A 40 28.06 19.04 29.90
CA THR A 40 27.81 17.59 29.82
C THR A 40 26.31 17.35 29.64
N SER A 41 25.94 16.52 28.71
CA SER A 41 24.54 16.21 28.43
C SER A 41 24.39 14.85 27.75
N ASP A 42 23.16 14.31 27.82
CA ASP A 42 22.77 13.14 27.08
C ASP A 42 22.37 13.50 25.65
N GLU A 43 22.55 12.56 24.74
CA GLU A 43 22.03 12.62 23.37
C GLU A 43 21.26 11.35 23.03
N VAL A 44 20.12 11.48 22.31
CA VAL A 44 19.38 10.34 21.80
C VAL A 44 19.60 10.23 20.30
N ILE A 45 20.49 9.32 19.92
CA ILE A 45 20.71 9.02 18.50
C ILE A 45 19.57 8.21 17.93
N GLN A 46 19.21 8.48 16.69
CA GLN A 46 18.15 7.81 15.96
C GLN A 46 18.62 7.44 14.56
N ILE A 47 18.31 6.22 14.14
CA ILE A 47 18.68 5.67 12.84
C ILE A 47 17.38 5.36 12.09
N TYR A 48 17.25 5.90 10.88
CA TYR A 48 16.07 5.76 10.03
C TYR A 48 16.44 5.15 8.69
N ALA A 49 15.43 4.57 8.04
CA ALA A 49 15.55 4.11 6.66
C ALA A 49 14.44 4.67 5.77
N SER A 50 14.73 4.77 4.49
CA SER A 50 13.78 5.07 3.43
C SER A 50 14.07 4.19 2.22
N ALA A 51 13.01 3.75 1.52
CA ALA A 51 13.10 3.01 0.26
C ALA A 51 12.35 3.78 -0.84
N PRO A 52 12.92 4.85 -1.42
CA PRO A 52 12.21 5.77 -2.31
C PRO A 52 11.78 5.13 -3.64
N LYS A 53 12.38 4.00 -4.01
CA LYS A 53 12.06 3.24 -5.23
C LYS A 53 11.28 1.95 -4.93
N SER A 54 10.70 1.83 -3.74
CA SER A 54 9.85 0.68 -3.40
C SER A 54 8.63 0.62 -4.32
N ARG A 55 8.21 -0.59 -4.65
CA ARG A 55 6.99 -0.85 -5.41
C ARG A 55 5.73 -0.37 -4.67
N VAL A 56 5.71 -0.56 -3.36
CA VAL A 56 4.60 -0.12 -2.52
C VAL A 56 4.93 1.20 -1.82
N PRO A 57 3.93 2.04 -1.53
CA PRO A 57 4.12 3.22 -0.69
C PRO A 57 4.66 2.83 0.68
N LYS A 58 5.84 3.34 1.02
CA LYS A 58 6.46 3.17 2.34
C LYS A 58 6.55 4.50 3.06
N PRO A 59 6.64 4.51 4.40
CA PRO A 59 6.89 5.73 5.15
C PRO A 59 8.14 6.44 4.60
N ARG A 60 8.07 7.77 4.50
CA ARG A 60 9.22 8.59 4.08
C ARG A 60 10.45 8.33 4.93
N CYS A 61 10.25 7.98 6.19
CA CYS A 61 11.29 7.76 7.17
C CYS A 61 10.78 6.76 8.22
N GLN A 62 11.35 5.57 8.25
CA GLN A 62 11.03 4.50 9.22
C GLN A 62 12.15 4.43 10.26
N LEU A 63 11.81 4.53 11.54
CA LEU A 63 12.78 4.35 12.63
C LEU A 63 13.22 2.88 12.68
N LEU A 64 14.53 2.64 12.63
CA LEU A 64 15.14 1.31 12.72
C LEU A 64 15.74 1.04 14.10
N ALA A 65 16.42 2.05 14.67
CA ALA A 65 17.07 1.92 15.96
C ALA A 65 17.22 3.30 16.63
N PHE A 66 17.35 3.29 17.94
CA PHE A 66 17.70 4.45 18.74
C PHE A 66 18.53 4.04 19.94
N GLU A 67 19.27 4.96 20.51
CA GLU A 67 20.01 4.79 21.77
C GLU A 67 20.16 6.13 22.47
N ARG A 68 20.12 6.10 23.78
CA ARG A 68 20.49 7.23 24.62
C ARG A 68 21.95 7.09 25.04
N LEU A 69 22.78 8.03 24.63
CA LEU A 69 24.16 8.19 25.04
C LEU A 69 24.18 9.09 26.28
N HIS A 70 24.69 8.58 27.38
CA HIS A 70 24.66 9.31 28.65
C HIS A 70 25.95 10.09 28.89
N ASP A 71 25.84 11.24 29.56
CA ASP A 71 26.94 11.99 30.17
C ASP A 71 28.09 12.30 29.21
N ILE A 72 27.79 12.75 28.00
CA ILE A 72 28.82 13.13 27.02
C ILE A 72 29.42 14.50 27.46
N ALA A 73 30.68 14.48 27.89
CA ALA A 73 31.39 15.67 28.34
C ALA A 73 31.69 16.63 27.17
N PRO A 74 31.94 17.93 27.40
CA PRO A 74 32.44 18.85 26.38
C PRO A 74 33.65 18.29 25.65
N ASP A 75 33.68 18.42 24.32
CA ASP A 75 34.67 17.89 23.38
C ASP A 75 34.83 16.36 23.32
N GLU A 76 34.05 15.61 24.13
CA GLU A 76 34.07 14.16 24.08
C GLU A 76 33.43 13.66 22.78
N VAL A 77 34.03 12.60 22.22
CA VAL A 77 33.56 11.87 21.04
C VAL A 77 33.11 10.48 21.47
N ARG A 78 31.89 10.10 21.13
CA ARG A 78 31.36 8.74 21.30
C ARG A 78 31.29 8.06 19.95
N HIS A 79 31.97 6.94 19.81
CA HIS A 79 31.85 6.07 18.65
C HIS A 79 30.67 5.12 18.86
N VAL A 80 29.70 5.15 17.93
CA VAL A 80 28.46 4.36 17.98
C VAL A 80 28.48 3.32 16.87
N ILE A 81 28.21 2.08 17.22
CA ILE A 81 28.01 0.99 16.25
C ILE A 81 26.65 0.33 16.54
N LYS A 82 25.80 0.27 15.54
CA LYS A 82 24.49 -0.41 15.62
C LYS A 82 24.38 -1.48 14.55
N ARG A 83 24.09 -2.70 15.01
CA ARG A 83 23.76 -3.83 14.15
C ARG A 83 22.26 -3.97 14.09
N ILE A 84 21.68 -3.81 12.89
CA ILE A 84 20.24 -3.74 12.65
C ILE A 84 19.84 -4.90 11.74
N SER A 85 18.83 -5.69 12.14
CA SER A 85 18.32 -6.75 11.29
C SER A 85 17.62 -6.19 10.06
N THR A 86 17.88 -6.75 8.88
CA THR A 86 17.15 -6.41 7.65
C THR A 86 15.65 -6.72 7.76
N ASN A 87 15.25 -7.61 8.69
CA ASN A 87 13.85 -7.91 8.98
C ASN A 87 13.05 -6.69 9.45
N GLU A 88 13.68 -5.66 10.00
CA GLU A 88 13.02 -4.40 10.35
C GLU A 88 12.48 -3.64 9.12
N LEU A 89 12.98 -3.98 7.93
CA LEU A 89 12.60 -3.36 6.66
C LEU A 89 11.56 -4.16 5.86
N ARG A 90 11.15 -5.32 6.38
CA ARG A 90 10.17 -6.16 5.72
C ARG A 90 8.78 -5.53 5.72
N PHE A 91 8.03 -5.80 4.69
CA PHE A 91 6.62 -5.48 4.56
C PHE A 91 5.84 -6.68 4.07
N TYR A 92 4.52 -6.66 4.28
CA TYR A 92 3.65 -7.71 3.75
C TYR A 92 3.40 -7.45 2.26
N ASP A 93 3.85 -8.40 1.42
CA ASP A 93 3.60 -8.35 -0.02
C ASP A 93 2.32 -9.13 -0.34
N CYS A 94 1.30 -8.40 -0.82
CA CYS A 94 0.00 -8.98 -1.16
C CYS A 94 0.04 -9.92 -2.39
N ILE A 95 1.12 -9.92 -3.17
CA ILE A 95 1.26 -10.80 -4.34
C ILE A 95 1.81 -12.16 -3.94
N SER A 96 2.82 -12.17 -3.08
CA SER A 96 3.41 -13.41 -2.56
C SER A 96 2.71 -13.90 -1.29
N GLU A 97 1.79 -13.09 -0.73
CA GLU A 97 1.08 -13.35 0.54
C GLU A 97 2.04 -13.65 1.69
N SER A 98 3.18 -12.93 1.75
CA SER A 98 4.25 -13.14 2.73
C SER A 98 4.95 -11.85 3.09
N PHE A 99 5.64 -11.86 4.25
CA PHE A 99 6.55 -10.78 4.62
C PHE A 99 7.88 -10.95 3.91
N LEU A 100 8.33 -9.89 3.21
CA LEU A 100 9.62 -9.88 2.51
C LEU A 100 10.35 -8.54 2.68
N VAL A 101 11.66 -8.58 2.49
CA VAL A 101 12.52 -7.39 2.27
C VAL A 101 12.69 -7.25 0.76
N GLU A 102 12.29 -6.12 0.21
CA GLU A 102 12.39 -5.86 -1.24
C GLU A 102 13.84 -5.64 -1.66
N GLU A 103 14.26 -6.26 -2.77
CA GLU A 103 15.56 -5.97 -3.37
C GLU A 103 15.64 -4.50 -3.79
N GLY A 104 16.69 -3.80 -3.41
CA GLY A 104 16.89 -2.42 -3.86
C GLY A 104 17.79 -1.56 -2.97
N ASN A 105 17.86 -0.28 -3.33
CA ASN A 105 18.61 0.71 -2.58
C ASN A 105 17.77 1.31 -1.46
N TYR A 106 18.32 1.29 -0.26
CA TYR A 106 17.78 1.91 0.93
C TYR A 106 18.66 3.06 1.38
N MET A 107 18.08 4.19 1.68
CA MET A 107 18.77 5.32 2.30
C MET A 107 18.71 5.16 3.81
N ILE A 108 19.85 5.21 4.47
CA ILE A 108 19.99 5.18 5.93
C ILE A 108 20.32 6.58 6.40
N PHE A 109 19.58 7.08 7.37
CA PHE A 109 19.74 8.41 7.94
C PHE A 109 20.06 8.30 9.42
N VAL A 110 20.95 9.17 9.92
CA VAL A 110 21.35 9.23 11.32
C VAL A 110 21.23 10.66 11.84
N GLY A 111 20.61 10.82 13.00
CA GLY A 111 20.47 12.12 13.63
C GLY A 111 19.73 12.09 14.95
N SER A 112 19.29 13.26 15.41
CA SER A 112 18.62 13.47 16.69
C SER A 112 17.07 13.39 16.61
N SER A 113 16.52 13.46 15.41
CA SER A 113 15.06 13.38 15.19
C SER A 113 14.75 12.95 13.76
N SER A 114 13.49 12.64 13.47
CA SER A 114 13.04 12.28 12.10
C SER A 114 13.22 13.39 11.05
N LYS A 115 13.49 14.63 11.48
CA LYS A 115 13.72 15.78 10.61
C LYS A 115 15.22 16.22 10.62
N GLU A 116 15.88 16.06 11.74
CA GLU A 116 17.29 16.45 11.92
C GLU A 116 18.18 15.20 11.79
N THR A 117 18.47 14.84 10.55
CA THR A 117 19.33 13.71 10.18
C THR A 117 20.52 14.20 9.35
N PRO A 118 21.54 14.76 9.99
CA PRO A 118 22.69 15.38 9.29
C PRO A 118 23.53 14.39 8.49
N LEU A 119 23.46 13.11 8.80
CA LEU A 119 24.19 12.07 8.09
C LEU A 119 23.24 11.17 7.33
N TYR A 120 23.62 10.78 6.13
CA TYR A 120 22.94 9.75 5.35
C TYR A 120 23.91 9.02 4.43
N ASP A 121 23.57 7.78 4.12
CA ASP A 121 24.26 6.95 3.13
C ASP A 121 23.27 5.99 2.49
N THR A 122 23.66 5.34 1.40
CA THR A 122 22.82 4.41 0.66
C THR A 122 23.41 3.01 0.67
N ILE A 123 22.59 2.02 1.01
CA ILE A 123 22.97 0.61 0.99
C ILE A 123 22.06 -0.17 0.04
N PHE A 124 22.63 -1.10 -0.72
CA PHE A 124 21.87 -2.06 -1.52
C PHE A 124 21.57 -3.31 -0.69
N LEU A 125 20.31 -3.68 -0.62
CA LEU A 125 19.88 -4.95 -0.01
C LEU A 125 19.53 -5.94 -1.11
N ALA A 126 20.15 -7.13 -1.07
CA ALA A 126 19.82 -8.27 -1.90
C ALA A 126 18.58 -8.97 -1.32
N GLY A 127 17.46 -8.28 -1.31
CA GLY A 127 16.19 -8.80 -0.86
C GLY A 127 15.51 -9.69 -1.91
N GLU A 128 14.21 -9.84 -1.79
CA GLU A 128 13.40 -10.57 -2.76
C GLU A 128 12.92 -9.66 -3.88
N LYS A 129 12.99 -10.15 -5.12
CA LYS A 129 12.32 -9.49 -6.25
C LYS A 129 10.81 -9.66 -6.11
N THR A 130 10.09 -8.56 -6.14
CA THR A 130 8.65 -8.59 -6.11
C THR A 130 8.08 -9.25 -7.37
N LYS A 131 7.04 -10.07 -7.18
CA LYS A 131 6.38 -10.76 -8.29
C LYS A 131 5.44 -9.82 -9.04
N THR A 132 5.20 -10.10 -10.30
CA THR A 132 4.19 -9.40 -11.11
C THR A 132 2.81 -9.97 -10.81
N ARG A 133 1.79 -9.12 -10.70
CA ARG A 133 0.39 -9.54 -10.55
C ARG A 133 -0.15 -10.08 -11.86
N VAL A 134 -0.63 -11.31 -11.85
CA VAL A 134 -1.27 -11.95 -13.01
C VAL A 134 -2.78 -11.74 -12.91
N LEU A 135 -3.33 -10.89 -13.76
CA LEU A 135 -4.73 -10.44 -13.67
C LEU A 135 -5.75 -11.49 -14.13
N THR A 136 -5.34 -12.64 -14.66
CA THR A 136 -6.25 -13.78 -14.91
C THR A 136 -6.68 -14.50 -13.64
N LYS A 137 -6.02 -14.20 -12.51
CA LYS A 137 -6.46 -14.61 -11.18
C LYS A 137 -7.28 -13.51 -10.54
N ARG A 138 -8.15 -13.86 -9.58
CA ARG A 138 -8.91 -12.88 -8.80
C ARG A 138 -7.96 -11.97 -8.01
N ILE A 139 -8.00 -10.69 -8.32
CA ILE A 139 -7.27 -9.64 -7.59
C ILE A 139 -8.22 -9.06 -6.54
N ARG A 140 -7.86 -9.19 -5.28
CA ARG A 140 -8.63 -8.68 -4.15
C ARG A 140 -8.62 -7.16 -4.13
N ALA A 141 -9.77 -6.55 -3.84
CA ALA A 141 -9.88 -5.10 -3.76
C ALA A 141 -9.15 -4.50 -2.56
N ASP A 142 -8.92 -5.27 -1.50
CA ASP A 142 -8.15 -4.87 -0.31
C ASP A 142 -6.62 -5.07 -0.45
N HIS A 143 -6.14 -5.62 -1.58
CA HIS A 143 -4.72 -5.80 -1.90
C HIS A 143 -4.18 -4.71 -2.86
N PHE A 144 -4.69 -3.49 -2.73
CA PHE A 144 -4.23 -2.34 -3.50
C PHE A 144 -2.84 -1.86 -3.05
N ASP A 145 -2.15 -1.12 -3.92
CA ASP A 145 -0.89 -0.43 -3.59
C ASP A 145 -1.17 1.03 -3.22
N GLU A 146 -2.14 1.68 -3.87
CA GLU A 146 -2.57 3.05 -3.59
C GLU A 146 -4.09 3.16 -3.62
N TYR A 147 -4.62 4.13 -2.86
CA TYR A 147 -6.06 4.38 -2.81
C TYR A 147 -6.38 5.84 -2.51
N GLU A 148 -7.57 6.25 -2.92
CA GLU A 148 -8.14 7.55 -2.57
C GLU A 148 -9.63 7.37 -2.28
N ASN A 149 -10.14 8.01 -1.22
CA ASN A 149 -11.54 7.97 -0.81
C ASN A 149 -12.12 6.55 -0.62
N ILE A 150 -11.35 5.64 -0.01
CA ILE A 150 -11.75 4.24 0.23
C ILE A 150 -11.87 3.97 1.73
N GLU A 151 -12.88 3.20 2.09
CA GLU A 151 -12.95 2.46 3.35
C GLU A 151 -13.11 0.96 3.07
N LEU A 152 -12.57 0.13 3.95
CA LEU A 152 -12.68 -1.31 3.88
C LEU A 152 -13.85 -1.76 4.75
N THR A 153 -14.77 -2.51 4.15
CA THR A 153 -15.97 -3.03 4.80
C THR A 153 -16.05 -4.55 4.68
N GLN A 154 -16.96 -5.17 5.39
CA GLN A 154 -17.19 -6.60 5.23
C GLN A 154 -17.78 -6.86 3.84
N GLY A 155 -17.14 -7.73 3.08
CA GLY A 155 -17.58 -8.19 1.79
C GLY A 155 -18.36 -9.52 1.87
N ILE A 156 -18.23 -10.33 0.83
CA ILE A 156 -18.85 -11.65 0.75
C ILE A 156 -17.83 -12.75 1.07
N MET A 157 -18.23 -13.77 1.82
CA MET A 157 -17.38 -14.89 2.24
C MET A 157 -16.12 -14.38 3.00
N THR A 158 -14.93 -14.67 2.47
CA THR A 158 -13.63 -14.28 3.04
C THR A 158 -13.08 -12.98 2.44
N PHE A 159 -13.84 -12.33 1.54
CA PHE A 159 -13.39 -11.11 0.90
C PHE A 159 -13.75 -9.87 1.74
N THR A 160 -12.83 -8.95 1.83
CA THR A 160 -13.07 -7.58 2.25
C THR A 160 -13.52 -6.77 1.03
N ALA A 161 -14.47 -5.87 1.21
CA ALA A 161 -14.91 -4.98 0.15
C ALA A 161 -14.28 -3.60 0.30
N ALA A 162 -13.87 -3.01 -0.81
CA ALA A 162 -13.51 -1.60 -0.90
C ALA A 162 -14.75 -0.79 -1.31
N THR A 163 -15.08 0.22 -0.51
CA THR A 163 -16.26 1.07 -0.68
C THR A 163 -15.83 2.53 -0.63
N ALA A 164 -16.51 3.41 -1.36
CA ALA A 164 -16.27 4.85 -1.26
C ALA A 164 -16.64 5.35 0.14
N LYS A 165 -15.69 6.01 0.81
CA LYS A 165 -15.91 6.67 2.11
C LYS A 165 -16.88 7.85 1.97
N ASP A 166 -16.70 8.66 0.93
CA ASP A 166 -17.58 9.73 0.53
C ASP A 166 -18.20 9.36 -0.83
N LYS A 167 -19.49 8.99 -0.85
CA LYS A 167 -20.19 8.50 -2.05
C LYS A 167 -20.42 9.57 -3.12
N GLU A 168 -20.27 10.85 -2.79
CA GLU A 168 -20.39 11.96 -3.73
C GLU A 168 -19.10 12.20 -4.51
N LYS A 169 -17.97 11.61 -4.06
CA LYS A 169 -16.67 11.72 -4.70
C LYS A 169 -16.24 10.39 -5.32
N PRO A 170 -15.46 10.43 -6.41
CA PRO A 170 -14.85 9.24 -6.94
C PRO A 170 -13.96 8.54 -5.91
N ALA A 171 -13.99 7.22 -5.90
CA ALA A 171 -13.09 6.39 -5.11
C ALA A 171 -12.12 5.68 -6.05
N LEU A 172 -10.83 5.66 -5.73
CA LEU A 172 -9.77 5.11 -6.57
C LEU A 172 -9.03 4.01 -5.83
N LEU A 173 -8.80 2.91 -6.54
CA LEU A 173 -7.89 1.83 -6.18
C LEU A 173 -6.86 1.66 -7.29
N GLN A 174 -5.60 1.39 -6.92
CA GLN A 174 -4.52 1.22 -7.88
C GLN A 174 -3.63 0.05 -7.52
N TRP A 175 -3.26 -0.72 -8.54
CA TRP A 175 -2.32 -1.83 -8.46
C TRP A 175 -1.17 -1.62 -9.43
N ARG A 176 0.06 -1.74 -8.95
CA ARG A 176 1.27 -1.66 -9.74
C ARG A 176 1.76 -3.06 -10.11
N ASP A 177 2.73 -3.14 -10.99
CA ASP A 177 3.37 -4.37 -11.45
C ASP A 177 2.38 -5.44 -11.90
N CYS A 178 1.37 -5.01 -12.66
CA CYS A 178 0.38 -5.89 -13.25
C CYS A 178 0.83 -6.40 -14.62
N GLN A 179 0.61 -7.68 -14.87
CA GLN A 179 0.72 -8.26 -16.20
C GLN A 179 -0.68 -8.32 -16.80
N VAL A 180 -0.96 -7.38 -17.69
CA VAL A 180 -2.19 -7.35 -18.48
C VAL A 180 -1.92 -8.16 -19.75
N MET A 181 -2.56 -9.33 -19.85
CA MET A 181 -2.51 -10.17 -21.03
C MET A 181 -3.67 -9.82 -21.99
N GLU A 182 -3.68 -10.41 -23.17
CA GLU A 182 -4.84 -10.33 -24.07
C GLU A 182 -6.07 -10.84 -23.32
N ALA A 183 -7.03 -9.98 -23.09
CA ALA A 183 -8.29 -10.28 -22.42
C ALA A 183 -9.45 -9.83 -23.31
N ARG A 184 -10.57 -10.53 -23.19
CA ARG A 184 -11.82 -10.18 -23.89
C ARG A 184 -12.82 -9.49 -22.97
N GLU A 185 -12.76 -9.81 -21.70
CA GLU A 185 -13.69 -9.32 -20.69
C GLU A 185 -12.99 -9.13 -19.34
N VAL A 186 -13.57 -8.26 -18.54
CA VAL A 186 -13.23 -8.10 -17.13
C VAL A 186 -14.44 -8.44 -16.28
N HIS A 187 -14.16 -9.12 -15.18
CA HIS A 187 -15.16 -9.48 -14.18
C HIS A 187 -14.92 -8.65 -12.92
N PHE A 188 -16.00 -8.15 -12.33
CA PHE A 188 -16.00 -7.48 -11.02
C PHE A 188 -16.97 -8.20 -10.09
N LEU A 189 -16.47 -8.73 -8.98
CA LEU A 189 -17.34 -9.18 -7.90
C LEU A 189 -17.67 -7.96 -7.03
N ALA A 190 -18.83 -7.39 -7.27
CA ALA A 190 -19.25 -6.14 -6.67
C ALA A 190 -20.74 -6.14 -6.29
N LYS A 191 -21.11 -5.20 -5.41
CA LYS A 191 -22.50 -4.88 -5.11
C LYS A 191 -22.74 -3.39 -5.37
N SER A 192 -23.94 -3.06 -5.92
CA SER A 192 -24.35 -1.67 -6.13
C SER A 192 -25.77 -1.47 -5.62
N ALA A 193 -25.99 -0.40 -4.87
CA ALA A 193 -27.34 -0.06 -4.40
C ALA A 193 -28.18 0.59 -5.48
N LYS A 194 -27.67 1.57 -6.23
CA LYS A 194 -28.28 2.23 -7.40
C LYS A 194 -27.32 3.27 -7.95
N GLY A 195 -27.27 3.40 -9.28
CA GLY A 195 -26.63 4.55 -9.96
C GLY A 195 -25.15 4.69 -9.70
N GLY A 196 -24.42 3.58 -9.64
CA GLY A 196 -22.99 3.58 -9.54
C GLY A 196 -22.28 3.26 -10.86
N SER A 197 -20.98 3.50 -10.94
CA SER A 197 -20.14 3.08 -12.06
C SER A 197 -18.80 2.54 -11.59
N ILE A 198 -18.25 1.62 -12.39
CA ILE A 198 -16.89 1.08 -12.22
C ILE A 198 -16.15 1.33 -13.54
N GLU A 199 -15.01 1.99 -13.47
CA GLU A 199 -14.12 2.21 -14.59
C GLU A 199 -12.77 1.57 -14.30
N LEU A 200 -12.30 0.66 -15.17
CA LEU A 200 -10.97 0.09 -15.12
C LEU A 200 -10.08 0.75 -16.15
N CYS A 201 -8.93 1.24 -15.69
CA CYS A 201 -7.91 1.83 -16.55
C CYS A 201 -6.59 1.03 -16.46
N VAL A 202 -5.86 0.97 -17.58
CA VAL A 202 -4.50 0.45 -17.66
C VAL A 202 -3.58 1.57 -18.11
N ASN A 203 -2.57 1.90 -17.32
CA ASN A 203 -1.67 3.05 -17.53
C ASN A 203 -2.43 4.37 -17.82
N GLY A 204 -3.54 4.59 -17.10
CA GLY A 204 -4.39 5.78 -17.22
C GLY A 204 -5.32 5.80 -18.45
N LYS A 205 -5.35 4.75 -19.26
CA LYS A 205 -6.30 4.62 -20.38
C LYS A 205 -7.43 3.68 -19.98
N ARG A 206 -8.68 4.11 -20.22
CA ARG A 206 -9.85 3.29 -19.95
C ARG A 206 -9.83 2.02 -20.78
N ALA A 207 -10.01 0.88 -20.10
CA ALA A 207 -10.04 -0.46 -20.68
C ALA A 207 -11.39 -1.14 -20.53
N ALA A 208 -12.16 -0.76 -19.51
CA ALA A 208 -13.51 -1.26 -19.31
C ALA A 208 -14.34 -0.26 -18.51
N PHE A 209 -15.63 -0.26 -18.75
CA PHE A 209 -16.58 0.61 -18.06
C PHE A 209 -17.90 -0.10 -17.83
N TRP A 210 -18.39 -0.03 -16.61
CA TRP A 210 -19.74 -0.47 -16.23
C TRP A 210 -20.47 0.67 -15.53
N SER A 211 -21.74 0.86 -15.86
CA SER A 211 -22.65 1.70 -15.08
C SER A 211 -23.99 0.98 -14.92
N GLY A 212 -24.54 1.02 -13.73
CA GLY A 212 -25.78 0.36 -13.40
C GLY A 212 -26.82 1.33 -12.87
N ASP A 213 -27.96 1.42 -13.56
CA ASP A 213 -29.13 2.15 -13.05
C ASP A 213 -30.01 1.27 -12.17
N THR A 214 -29.74 -0.03 -12.15
CA THR A 214 -30.52 -1.04 -11.41
C THR A 214 -29.69 -1.66 -10.31
N ARG A 215 -30.35 -1.98 -9.19
CA ARG A 215 -29.73 -2.78 -8.12
C ARG A 215 -29.36 -4.16 -8.65
N LEU A 216 -28.21 -4.68 -8.22
CA LEU A 216 -27.81 -6.06 -8.48
C LEU A 216 -28.55 -6.96 -7.48
N TYR A 217 -29.39 -7.87 -7.99
CA TYR A 217 -30.17 -8.83 -7.19
C TYR A 217 -29.78 -10.27 -7.52
N GLU A 218 -30.01 -11.20 -6.60
CA GLU A 218 -29.92 -12.62 -6.88
C GLU A 218 -30.86 -13.03 -8.02
N PRO A 219 -30.40 -13.82 -9.01
CA PRO A 219 -31.30 -14.47 -9.94
C PRO A 219 -32.15 -15.44 -9.14
N THR A 220 -33.45 -15.16 -9.07
CA THR A 220 -34.39 -16.02 -8.38
C THR A 220 -34.54 -17.34 -9.13
N SER A 221 -34.38 -18.48 -8.41
CA SER A 221 -34.61 -19.82 -8.93
C SER A 221 -35.88 -19.89 -9.77
N MET A 222 -35.77 -20.59 -10.91
CA MET A 222 -36.88 -20.88 -11.85
C MET A 222 -38.02 -21.66 -11.18
N PHE A 223 -38.95 -20.96 -10.52
CA PHE A 223 -40.28 -21.45 -10.28
C PHE A 223 -41.25 -20.38 -10.76
N GLU A 224 -42.09 -20.75 -11.72
CA GLU A 224 -43.21 -19.94 -12.15
C GLU A 224 -44.17 -19.72 -10.96
N LEU A 225 -44.25 -18.47 -10.54
CA LEU A 225 -45.16 -18.06 -9.47
C LEU A 225 -46.37 -17.37 -10.07
N ASP A 226 -47.50 -17.65 -9.46
CA ASP A 226 -48.78 -17.03 -9.70
C ASP A 226 -48.72 -15.48 -9.64
N ASN A 227 -49.65 -14.76 -10.27
CA ASN A 227 -49.68 -13.30 -10.41
C ASN A 227 -49.78 -12.53 -9.09
N ASN A 228 -50.30 -13.12 -8.03
CA ASN A 228 -50.31 -12.50 -6.68
C ASN A 228 -48.93 -12.55 -6.03
N ALA A 229 -48.22 -13.65 -6.20
CA ALA A 229 -46.83 -13.77 -5.73
C ALA A 229 -45.86 -12.84 -6.49
N LYS A 230 -46.19 -12.45 -7.74
CA LYS A 230 -45.40 -11.42 -8.46
C LYS A 230 -45.53 -10.04 -7.83
N LYS A 231 -46.72 -9.63 -7.40
CA LYS A 231 -46.95 -8.34 -6.73
C LYS A 231 -46.29 -8.26 -5.35
N GLU A 232 -46.41 -9.31 -4.56
CA GLU A 232 -45.75 -9.39 -3.25
C GLU A 232 -44.22 -9.37 -3.40
N ARG A 233 -43.68 -9.97 -4.46
CA ARG A 233 -42.22 -9.90 -4.77
C ARG A 233 -41.80 -8.54 -5.24
N GLU A 234 -42.56 -7.83 -6.06
CA GLU A 234 -42.25 -6.45 -6.45
C GLU A 234 -42.23 -5.50 -5.24
N GLU A 235 -43.05 -5.74 -4.23
CA GLU A 235 -42.99 -5.01 -2.96
C GLU A 235 -41.83 -5.46 -2.08
N GLN A 236 -41.52 -6.76 -2.01
CA GLN A 236 -40.34 -7.29 -1.31
C GLN A 236 -39.01 -6.88 -1.99
N GLN A 237 -38.97 -6.82 -3.33
CA GLN A 237 -37.80 -6.32 -4.08
C GLN A 237 -37.46 -4.86 -3.77
N LYS A 238 -38.43 -4.04 -3.34
CA LYS A 238 -38.19 -2.68 -2.88
C LYS A 238 -37.44 -2.62 -1.54
N ILE A 239 -37.41 -3.72 -0.79
CA ILE A 239 -36.86 -3.80 0.58
C ILE A 239 -35.57 -4.64 0.63
N CYS A 240 -35.24 -5.42 -0.42
CA CYS A 240 -34.07 -6.27 -0.45
C CYS A 240 -32.76 -5.44 -0.50
N GLU A 241 -31.83 -5.78 0.35
CA GLU A 241 -30.47 -5.23 0.27
C GLU A 241 -29.76 -5.71 -1.02
N PRO A 242 -28.96 -4.85 -1.65
CA PRO A 242 -28.18 -5.25 -2.82
C PRO A 242 -27.16 -6.33 -2.44
N ILE A 243 -27.02 -7.33 -3.31
CA ILE A 243 -26.10 -8.45 -3.11
C ILE A 243 -24.86 -8.34 -4.01
N TYR A 244 -23.81 -9.07 -3.65
CA TYR A 244 -22.63 -9.18 -4.50
C TYR A 244 -22.92 -10.07 -5.72
N SER A 245 -22.60 -9.56 -6.90
CA SER A 245 -22.78 -10.24 -8.18
C SER A 245 -21.52 -10.17 -9.02
N ASP A 246 -21.34 -11.13 -9.92
CA ASP A 246 -20.30 -11.11 -10.95
C ASP A 246 -20.79 -10.22 -12.10
N ILE A 247 -20.14 -9.06 -12.24
CA ILE A 247 -20.40 -8.09 -13.31
C ILE A 247 -19.36 -8.35 -14.39
N THR A 248 -19.79 -8.79 -15.55
CA THR A 248 -18.92 -9.01 -16.72
C THR A 248 -19.06 -7.86 -17.69
N VAL A 249 -17.91 -7.30 -18.12
CA VAL A 249 -17.83 -6.16 -19.04
C VAL A 249 -16.80 -6.45 -20.13
N PRO A 250 -17.06 -6.09 -21.39
CA PRO A 250 -16.06 -6.18 -22.45
C PRO A 250 -14.77 -5.42 -22.09
N PHE A 251 -13.63 -6.04 -22.38
CA PHE A 251 -12.33 -5.40 -22.21
C PHE A 251 -11.89 -4.81 -23.54
N GLU A 252 -11.74 -3.48 -23.59
CA GLU A 252 -11.27 -2.76 -24.76
C GLU A 252 -9.76 -2.95 -24.91
N GLN A 253 -9.30 -3.42 -26.07
CA GLN A 253 -7.87 -3.55 -26.34
C GLN A 253 -7.19 -2.19 -26.37
N ILE A 254 -6.28 -1.95 -25.44
CA ILE A 254 -5.53 -0.71 -25.31
C ILE A 254 -4.22 -0.81 -26.12
N GLY A 255 -4.31 -0.86 -27.46
CA GLY A 255 -3.13 -0.91 -28.33
C GLY A 255 -2.20 -2.11 -28.06
N SER A 256 -0.99 -2.12 -28.61
CA SER A 256 0.01 -3.15 -28.30
C SER A 256 0.44 -3.06 -26.84
N ILE A 257 -0.05 -3.98 -26.03
CA ILE A 257 0.39 -4.17 -24.65
C ILE A 257 1.84 -4.66 -24.70
N LYS A 258 2.79 -3.80 -24.42
CA LYS A 258 4.18 -4.22 -24.22
C LYS A 258 4.24 -5.17 -23.01
N GLN A 259 5.11 -6.17 -23.04
CA GLN A 259 5.31 -7.15 -21.95
C GLN A 259 5.84 -6.52 -20.63
N GLU A 260 5.91 -5.22 -20.54
CA GLU A 260 6.39 -4.49 -19.37
C GLU A 260 5.30 -4.41 -18.30
N SER A 261 5.73 -4.36 -17.05
CA SER A 261 4.91 -4.11 -15.87
C SER A 261 3.99 -2.88 -16.06
N GLN A 262 2.71 -3.04 -15.76
CA GLN A 262 1.69 -2.02 -15.98
C GLN A 262 0.99 -1.63 -14.68
N THR A 263 0.46 -0.42 -14.63
CA THR A 263 -0.40 0.05 -13.55
C THR A 263 -1.86 -0.11 -13.96
N VAL A 264 -2.62 -0.80 -13.12
CA VAL A 264 -4.07 -0.94 -13.25
C VAL A 264 -4.74 -0.13 -12.17
N SER A 265 -5.75 0.64 -12.53
CA SER A 265 -6.57 1.38 -11.57
C SER A 265 -8.05 1.13 -11.80
N ILE A 266 -8.82 1.13 -10.71
CA ILE A 266 -10.27 1.07 -10.73
C ILE A 266 -10.80 2.32 -10.05
N GLN A 267 -11.62 3.08 -10.77
CA GLN A 267 -12.38 4.19 -10.24
C GLN A 267 -13.83 3.77 -10.05
N MET A 268 -14.37 4.05 -8.87
CA MET A 268 -15.77 3.79 -8.53
C MET A 268 -16.47 5.11 -8.22
N THR A 269 -17.75 5.22 -8.63
CA THR A 269 -18.62 6.34 -8.25
C THR A 269 -19.94 5.80 -7.72
N GLY A 270 -20.59 6.53 -6.81
CA GLY A 270 -21.83 6.12 -6.19
C GLY A 270 -21.67 5.01 -5.13
N ASP A 271 -22.75 4.30 -4.85
CA ASP A 271 -22.82 3.29 -3.78
C ASP A 271 -22.37 1.91 -4.28
N ILE A 272 -21.07 1.73 -4.45
CA ILE A 272 -20.44 0.49 -4.91
C ILE A 272 -19.53 -0.08 -3.83
N SER A 273 -19.59 -1.41 -3.67
CA SER A 273 -18.67 -2.19 -2.86
C SER A 273 -18.00 -3.24 -3.75
N LEU A 274 -16.70 -3.13 -3.97
CA LEU A 274 -15.91 -4.06 -4.81
C LEU A 274 -15.13 -5.03 -3.92
N CYS A 275 -15.26 -6.34 -4.17
CA CYS A 275 -14.51 -7.39 -3.49
C CYS A 275 -13.26 -7.81 -4.26
N CYS A 276 -13.38 -8.07 -5.54
CA CYS A 276 -12.27 -8.45 -6.41
C CYS A 276 -12.61 -8.24 -7.89
N PHE A 277 -11.58 -8.32 -8.74
CA PHE A 277 -11.72 -8.33 -10.19
C PHE A 277 -10.71 -9.29 -10.83
N TRP A 278 -10.96 -9.68 -12.08
CA TRP A 278 -10.02 -10.48 -12.90
C TRP A 278 -10.32 -10.29 -14.38
N LEU A 279 -9.33 -10.60 -15.23
CA LEU A 279 -9.45 -10.60 -16.68
C LEU A 279 -9.65 -12.02 -17.21
N ARG A 280 -10.40 -12.16 -18.31
CA ARG A 280 -10.65 -13.43 -18.99
C ARG A 280 -10.53 -13.34 -20.50
#